data_a7f41ec9fd88ee605640ce4b7bc5b7f0
#
_entry.id   a7f41ec9fd88ee605640ce4b7bc5b7f0
#
_cell.length_a   1.000
_cell.length_b   1.000
_cell.length_c   1.000
_cell.angle_alpha   90.00
_cell.angle_beta   90.00
_cell.angle_gamma   90.00
#
_symmetry.space_group_name_H-M   'P 1'
#
loop_
_entity.id
_entity.type
_entity.pdbx_description
1 polymer ?
#
loop_
_entity_poly.entity_id
_entity_poly.type
_entity_poly.pdbx_seq_one_letter_code
_entity_poly.pdbx_strand_id
1 'polypeptide(L)'
;MTNVQLVTNNLIHKLERYMDDAKSIYILTSFVMKSGVDVLAPLLRKAVEKNVDIKVCTGDYLYITQPDALEKLYDIHPDIEIRLWRSAGKSFHPKAYLFERESDGVMIVGSSNMSRSALTSGVEWSLLVKESVGEEAFSEAIDQFLHIHMNEATQPINIETIKQYRKEYEEF
;
A
#
# COMPACT_ATOMS: atom_id res chain seq x y z
N MET A 1 -11.40 3.81 21.98
CA MET A 1 -11.26 5.28 21.85
C MET A 1 -10.60 5.60 20.52
N THR A 2 -11.14 6.56 19.81
CA THR A 2 -10.60 6.99 18.50
C THR A 2 -9.71 8.22 18.69
N ASN A 3 -8.57 8.21 18.04
CA ASN A 3 -7.64 9.33 18.02
C ASN A 3 -7.35 9.69 16.57
N VAL A 4 -7.42 10.97 16.22
CA VAL A 4 -7.20 11.47 14.85
C VAL A 4 -6.07 12.47 14.85
N GLN A 5 -5.14 12.30 13.93
CA GLN A 5 -3.99 13.18 13.78
C GLN A 5 -3.80 13.55 12.31
N LEU A 6 -3.53 14.83 12.05
CA LEU A 6 -3.14 15.28 10.70
C LEU A 6 -1.63 15.11 10.53
N VAL A 7 -1.24 14.48 9.41
CA VAL A 7 0.17 14.28 9.05
C VAL A 7 0.44 15.05 7.76
N THR A 8 1.36 16.00 7.81
CA THR A 8 1.63 16.91 6.67
C THR A 8 3.06 16.81 6.14
N ASN A 9 3.93 16.02 6.77
CA ASN A 9 5.30 15.82 6.31
C ASN A 9 5.85 14.48 6.77
N ASN A 10 6.85 13.98 6.05
CA ASN A 10 7.62 12.78 6.42
C ASN A 10 6.74 11.61 6.88
N LEU A 11 5.77 11.26 6.06
CA LEU A 11 4.86 10.13 6.36
C LEU A 11 5.65 8.85 6.71
N ILE A 12 6.84 8.69 6.14
CA ILE A 12 7.69 7.52 6.37
C ILE A 12 7.92 7.23 7.85
N HIS A 13 8.03 8.27 8.70
CA HIS A 13 8.26 8.09 10.13
C HIS A 13 7.05 7.43 10.82
N LYS A 14 5.84 7.76 10.39
CA LYS A 14 4.61 7.12 10.90
C LYS A 14 4.52 5.68 10.40
N LEU A 15 4.83 5.44 9.12
CA LEU A 15 4.81 4.10 8.56
C LEU A 15 5.80 3.20 9.32
N GLU A 16 7.02 3.67 9.52
CA GLU A 16 8.03 2.91 10.26
C GLU A 16 7.54 2.56 11.68
N ARG A 17 6.98 3.54 12.38
CA ARG A 17 6.47 3.34 13.74
C ARG A 17 5.40 2.26 13.80
N TYR A 18 4.41 2.31 12.91
CA TYR A 18 3.28 1.40 12.96
C TYR A 18 3.52 0.06 12.29
N MET A 19 4.52 -0.05 11.43
CA MET A 19 4.94 -1.34 10.88
C MET A 19 5.66 -2.20 11.91
N ASP A 20 6.35 -1.58 12.86
CA ASP A 20 7.24 -2.27 13.79
C ASP A 20 6.54 -3.34 14.64
N ASP A 21 5.31 -3.10 15.06
CA ASP A 21 4.54 -4.03 15.92
C ASP A 21 3.20 -4.43 15.30
N ALA A 22 3.05 -4.30 14.00
CA ALA A 22 1.83 -4.70 13.31
C ALA A 22 1.73 -6.22 13.18
N LYS A 23 0.51 -6.74 13.22
CA LYS A 23 0.18 -8.12 12.87
C LYS A 23 -0.12 -8.24 11.37
N SER A 24 -0.73 -7.20 10.80
CA SER A 24 -1.06 -7.13 9.39
C SER A 24 -0.77 -5.73 8.87
N ILE A 25 -0.26 -5.65 7.66
CA ILE A 25 0.02 -4.39 6.96
C ILE A 25 -0.64 -4.49 5.60
N TYR A 26 -1.62 -3.62 5.34
CA TYR A 26 -2.30 -3.56 4.05
C TYR A 26 -2.08 -2.18 3.44
N ILE A 27 -1.56 -2.15 2.22
CA ILE A 27 -1.24 -0.92 1.51
C ILE A 27 -2.04 -0.86 0.22
N LEU A 28 -2.74 0.24 0.02
CA LEU A 28 -3.53 0.49 -1.18
C LEU A 28 -3.12 1.85 -1.74
N THR A 29 -2.48 1.87 -2.90
CA THR A 29 -2.11 3.13 -3.54
C THR A 29 -2.49 3.11 -5.02
N SER A 30 -2.80 4.28 -5.56
CA SER A 30 -3.11 4.42 -6.98
C SER A 30 -1.90 4.11 -7.84
N PHE A 31 -0.73 4.61 -7.41
CA PHE A 31 0.51 4.52 -8.15
C PHE A 31 1.64 4.05 -7.25
N VAL A 32 2.55 3.27 -7.83
CA VAL A 32 3.77 2.83 -7.16
C VAL A 32 4.95 3.17 -8.05
N MET A 33 5.89 3.91 -7.47
CA MET A 33 7.14 4.27 -8.13
C MET A 33 8.30 3.49 -7.53
N LYS A 34 9.31 3.23 -8.35
CA LYS A 34 10.52 2.54 -7.92
C LYS A 34 11.12 3.20 -6.66
N SER A 35 11.17 4.54 -6.64
CA SER A 35 11.68 5.31 -5.51
C SER A 35 10.92 5.03 -4.21
N GLY A 36 9.62 4.84 -4.29
CA GLY A 36 8.79 4.53 -3.12
C GLY A 36 9.06 3.13 -2.59
N VAL A 37 9.22 2.16 -3.49
CA VAL A 37 9.58 0.79 -3.09
C VAL A 37 10.94 0.79 -2.39
N ASP A 38 11.91 1.53 -2.93
CA ASP A 38 13.23 1.63 -2.32
C ASP A 38 13.17 2.15 -0.88
N VAL A 39 12.26 3.10 -0.60
CA VAL A 39 12.06 3.63 0.75
C VAL A 39 11.43 2.60 1.68
N LEU A 40 10.41 1.88 1.21
CA LEU A 40 9.64 0.95 2.04
C LEU A 40 10.22 -0.46 2.14
N ALA A 41 11.01 -0.88 1.16
CA ALA A 41 11.49 -2.26 1.09
C ALA A 41 12.17 -2.75 2.38
N PRO A 42 13.08 -1.98 3.02
CA PRO A 42 13.70 -2.44 4.26
C PRO A 42 12.68 -2.69 5.38
N LEU A 43 11.67 -1.82 5.48
CA LEU A 43 10.63 -1.92 6.50
C LEU A 43 9.72 -3.12 6.25
N LEU A 44 9.32 -3.32 4.99
CA LEU A 44 8.47 -4.45 4.61
C LEU A 44 9.20 -5.78 4.80
N ARG A 45 10.48 -5.83 4.45
CA ARG A 45 11.30 -7.04 4.63
C ARG A 45 11.42 -7.39 6.11
N LYS A 46 11.70 -6.41 6.95
CA LYS A 46 11.78 -6.60 8.40
C LYS A 46 10.46 -7.14 8.96
N ALA A 47 9.34 -6.59 8.51
CA ALA A 47 8.01 -7.02 8.97
C ALA A 47 7.68 -8.45 8.53
N VAL A 48 7.89 -8.78 7.25
CA VAL A 48 7.55 -10.11 6.73
C VAL A 48 8.41 -11.20 7.37
N GLU A 49 9.64 -10.90 7.72
CA GLU A 49 10.53 -11.83 8.44
C GLU A 49 10.04 -12.14 9.85
N LYS A 50 9.17 -11.28 10.41
CA LYS A 50 8.49 -11.50 11.69
C LYS A 50 7.11 -12.14 11.51
N ASN A 51 6.81 -12.68 10.34
CA ASN A 51 5.54 -13.32 10.00
C ASN A 51 4.34 -12.36 9.98
N VAL A 52 4.57 -11.08 9.72
CA VAL A 52 3.49 -10.11 9.54
C VAL A 52 2.80 -10.40 8.20
N ASP A 53 1.47 -10.40 8.19
CA ASP A 53 0.68 -10.56 6.97
C ASP A 53 0.72 -9.24 6.18
N ILE A 54 1.34 -9.25 5.00
CA ILE A 54 1.49 -8.04 4.18
C ILE A 54 0.79 -8.21 2.85
N LYS A 55 -0.14 -7.30 2.55
CA LYS A 55 -0.83 -7.23 1.26
C LYS A 55 -0.66 -5.84 0.68
N VAL A 56 -0.27 -5.78 -0.59
CA VAL A 56 -0.11 -4.52 -1.32
C VAL A 56 -0.97 -4.57 -2.58
N CYS A 57 -1.83 -3.59 -2.75
CA CYS A 57 -2.64 -3.43 -3.95
C CYS A 57 -2.39 -2.07 -4.58
N THR A 58 -2.10 -2.06 -5.86
CA THR A 58 -1.99 -0.84 -6.65
C THR A 58 -2.77 -1.01 -7.94
N GLY A 59 -2.74 -0.05 -8.83
CA GLY A 59 -3.52 -0.09 -10.07
C GLY A 59 -2.72 0.31 -11.29
N ASP A 60 -3.33 0.03 -12.45
CA ASP A 60 -2.75 0.34 -13.76
C ASP A 60 -3.31 1.65 -14.35
N TYR A 61 -4.08 2.39 -13.58
CA TYR A 61 -4.74 3.59 -14.08
C TYR A 61 -3.72 4.55 -14.69
N LEU A 62 -3.96 4.94 -15.95
CA LEU A 62 -3.09 5.79 -16.76
C LEU A 62 -1.65 5.27 -16.90
N TYR A 63 -1.38 4.02 -16.56
CA TYR A 63 -0.05 3.40 -16.62
C TYR A 63 1.03 4.24 -15.93
N ILE A 64 0.69 4.82 -14.77
CA ILE A 64 1.65 5.59 -13.97
C ILE A 64 2.50 4.69 -13.09
N THR A 65 1.90 3.60 -12.55
CA THR A 65 2.67 2.61 -11.81
C THR A 65 3.78 2.05 -12.69
N GLN A 66 5.01 2.08 -12.19
CA GLN A 66 6.17 1.64 -12.96
C GLN A 66 6.32 0.11 -12.90
N PRO A 67 6.55 -0.55 -14.05
CA PRO A 67 6.81 -2.00 -14.05
C PRO A 67 8.01 -2.38 -13.17
N ASP A 68 9.06 -1.57 -13.17
CA ASP A 68 10.23 -1.78 -12.30
C ASP A 68 9.85 -1.72 -10.83
N ALA A 69 8.86 -0.91 -10.47
CA ALA A 69 8.37 -0.83 -9.10
C ALA A 69 7.66 -2.13 -8.69
N LEU A 70 6.85 -2.68 -9.58
CA LEU A 70 6.17 -3.97 -9.34
C LEU A 70 7.20 -5.09 -9.18
N GLU A 71 8.22 -5.11 -10.01
CA GLU A 71 9.29 -6.08 -9.93
C GLU A 71 10.05 -5.98 -8.60
N LYS A 72 10.38 -4.77 -8.17
CA LYS A 72 11.04 -4.56 -6.88
C LYS A 72 10.19 -4.99 -5.70
N LEU A 73 8.89 -4.70 -5.73
CA LEU A 73 7.96 -5.17 -4.69
C LEU A 73 7.94 -6.71 -4.65
N TYR A 74 7.81 -7.33 -5.81
CA TYR A 74 7.77 -8.77 -5.94
C TYR A 74 9.05 -9.42 -5.38
N ASP A 75 10.19 -8.77 -5.59
CA ASP A 75 11.49 -9.28 -5.17
C ASP A 75 11.78 -9.12 -3.67
N ILE A 76 10.97 -8.36 -2.92
CA ILE A 76 11.22 -8.15 -1.49
C ILE A 76 11.16 -9.47 -0.73
N HIS A 77 10.07 -10.23 -0.88
CA HIS A 77 9.87 -11.50 -0.18
C HIS A 77 8.68 -12.25 -0.79
N PRO A 78 8.77 -13.59 -0.95
CA PRO A 78 7.69 -14.37 -1.55
C PRO A 78 6.38 -14.37 -0.74
N ASP A 79 6.43 -14.09 0.55
CA ASP A 79 5.23 -14.08 1.40
C ASP A 79 4.49 -12.74 1.36
N ILE A 80 5.02 -11.72 0.71
CA ILE A 80 4.28 -10.47 0.49
C ILE A 80 3.35 -10.65 -0.71
N GLU A 81 2.05 -10.49 -0.47
CA GLU A 81 1.04 -10.62 -1.50
C GLU A 81 0.86 -9.28 -2.21
N ILE A 82 1.11 -9.25 -3.52
CA ILE A 82 1.04 -8.03 -4.32
C ILE A 82 0.04 -8.26 -5.45
N ARG A 83 -0.88 -7.31 -5.62
CA ARG A 83 -1.91 -7.38 -6.66
C ARG A 83 -2.06 -6.07 -7.41
N LEU A 84 -2.49 -6.15 -8.65
CA LEU A 84 -2.69 -5.02 -9.55
C LEU A 84 -4.15 -4.94 -9.97
N TRP A 85 -4.81 -3.85 -9.61
CA TRP A 85 -6.17 -3.55 -10.07
C TRP A 85 -6.11 -3.16 -11.54
N ARG A 86 -6.91 -3.86 -12.37
CA ARG A 86 -7.03 -3.55 -13.80
C ARG A 86 -8.19 -2.59 -13.98
N SER A 87 -7.88 -1.34 -14.22
CA SER A 87 -8.88 -0.26 -14.20
C SER A 87 -9.82 -0.25 -15.40
N ALA A 88 -9.37 -0.76 -16.55
CA ALA A 88 -10.15 -0.74 -17.79
C ALA A 88 -10.73 0.64 -18.11
N GLY A 89 -9.92 1.68 -17.90
CA GLY A 89 -10.31 3.07 -18.14
C GLY A 89 -11.05 3.75 -17.01
N LYS A 90 -11.42 3.02 -15.96
CA LYS A 90 -12.07 3.59 -14.78
C LYS A 90 -11.02 4.18 -13.84
N SER A 91 -11.28 5.40 -13.34
CA SER A 91 -10.37 6.05 -12.40
C SER A 91 -10.16 5.20 -11.15
N PHE A 92 -8.90 5.10 -10.72
CA PHE A 92 -8.50 4.37 -9.51
C PHE A 92 -7.51 5.24 -8.75
N HIS A 93 -7.93 5.81 -7.61
CA HIS A 93 -7.14 6.85 -6.96
C HIS A 93 -7.05 6.75 -5.43
N PRO A 94 -7.18 5.58 -4.79
CA PRO A 94 -7.06 5.47 -3.34
C PRO A 94 -5.61 5.52 -2.87
N LYS A 95 -5.39 6.02 -1.65
CA LYS A 95 -4.09 5.97 -0.97
C LYS A 95 -4.35 5.73 0.50
N ALA A 96 -4.09 4.51 0.95
CA ALA A 96 -4.33 4.10 2.31
C ALA A 96 -3.27 3.12 2.79
N TYR A 97 -2.87 3.28 4.05
CA TYR A 97 -1.92 2.41 4.74
C TYR A 97 -2.59 1.93 6.02
N LEU A 98 -2.81 0.63 6.15
CA LEU A 98 -3.59 0.03 7.23
C LEU A 98 -2.70 -0.89 8.05
N PHE A 99 -2.75 -0.72 9.36
CA PHE A 99 -1.93 -1.50 10.30
C PHE A 99 -2.83 -2.12 11.36
N GLU A 100 -3.01 -3.43 11.34
CA GLU A 100 -3.68 -4.15 12.39
C GLU A 100 -2.66 -4.48 13.48
N ARG A 101 -2.97 -4.09 14.71
CA ARG A 101 -2.10 -4.33 15.86
C ARG A 101 -2.89 -5.12 16.92
N GLU A 102 -2.23 -5.51 17.99
CA GLU A 102 -2.86 -6.37 18.99
C GLU A 102 -4.07 -5.73 19.66
N SER A 103 -3.95 -4.47 20.07
CA SER A 103 -5.01 -3.77 20.82
C SER A 103 -5.73 -2.68 20.01
N ASP A 104 -5.23 -2.34 18.84
CA ASP A 104 -5.81 -1.27 18.03
C ASP A 104 -5.59 -1.49 16.54
N GLY A 105 -6.20 -0.61 15.75
CA GLY A 105 -5.95 -0.49 14.32
C GLY A 105 -5.57 0.95 14.00
N VAL A 106 -4.65 1.11 13.07
CA VAL A 106 -4.23 2.41 12.58
C VAL A 106 -4.47 2.48 11.08
N MET A 107 -5.19 3.51 10.63
CA MET A 107 -5.33 3.77 9.20
C MET A 107 -4.82 5.17 8.88
N ILE A 108 -4.07 5.26 7.78
CA ILE A 108 -3.57 6.52 7.25
C ILE A 108 -4.14 6.67 5.86
N VAL A 109 -4.99 7.66 5.66
CA VAL A 109 -5.68 7.89 4.39
C VAL A 109 -5.41 9.34 3.97
N GLY A 110 -4.97 9.51 2.73
CA GLY A 110 -4.68 10.85 2.25
C GLY A 110 -4.16 10.88 0.81
N SER A 111 -3.17 11.72 0.58
CA SER A 111 -2.69 12.00 -0.77
C SER A 111 -1.42 11.24 -1.16
N SER A 112 -0.81 10.46 -0.26
CA SER A 112 0.52 9.88 -0.48
C SER A 112 0.51 8.55 -1.23
N ASN A 113 0.88 8.57 -2.49
CA ASN A 113 1.23 7.37 -3.25
C ASN A 113 2.57 6.80 -2.77
N MET A 114 2.90 5.59 -3.22
CA MET A 114 4.18 4.98 -2.90
C MET A 114 5.28 5.55 -3.81
N SER A 115 5.80 6.71 -3.41
CA SER A 115 6.93 7.37 -4.06
C SER A 115 7.80 8.02 -2.99
N ARG A 116 9.09 8.19 -3.28
CA ARG A 116 9.99 8.83 -2.30
C ARG A 116 9.51 10.21 -1.91
N SER A 117 9.14 11.03 -2.89
CA SER A 117 8.64 12.38 -2.63
C SER A 117 7.43 12.38 -1.73
N ALA A 118 6.42 11.55 -2.03
CA ALA A 118 5.20 11.50 -1.25
C ALA A 118 5.42 11.01 0.19
N LEU A 119 6.39 10.12 0.38
CA LEU A 119 6.67 9.52 1.69
C LEU A 119 7.63 10.36 2.54
N THR A 120 8.38 11.27 1.95
CA THR A 120 9.42 12.03 2.65
C THR A 120 9.18 13.53 2.59
N SER A 121 9.74 14.23 1.59
CA SER A 121 9.81 15.69 1.55
C SER A 121 8.71 16.39 0.77
N GLY A 122 7.89 15.65 0.02
CA GLY A 122 6.79 16.24 -0.75
C GLY A 122 5.70 16.82 0.14
N VAL A 123 4.93 17.76 -0.41
CA VAL A 123 3.78 18.33 0.30
C VAL A 123 2.60 17.39 0.12
N GLU A 124 2.28 16.66 1.18
CA GLU A 124 1.20 15.67 1.21
C GLU A 124 0.41 15.82 2.51
N TRP A 125 -0.86 15.54 2.45
CA TRP A 125 -1.73 15.57 3.63
C TRP A 125 -2.41 14.23 3.82
N SER A 126 -2.36 13.71 5.04
CA SER A 126 -3.02 12.45 5.41
C SER A 126 -3.64 12.56 6.79
N LEU A 127 -4.75 11.85 6.98
CA LEU A 127 -5.31 11.65 8.31
C LEU A 127 -4.85 10.29 8.82
N LEU A 128 -4.30 10.30 10.03
CA LEU A 128 -3.97 9.10 10.77
C LEU A 128 -5.07 8.90 11.80
N VAL A 129 -5.77 7.77 11.71
CA VAL A 129 -6.85 7.41 12.64
C VAL A 129 -6.44 6.16 13.38
N LYS A 130 -6.42 6.25 14.71
CA LYS A 130 -6.08 5.14 15.58
C LYS A 130 -7.32 4.77 16.39
N GLU A 131 -7.75 3.52 16.27
CA GLU A 131 -8.97 3.04 16.91
C GLU A 131 -8.71 1.78 17.72
N SER A 132 -9.42 1.66 18.86
CA SER A 132 -9.39 0.43 19.64
C SER A 132 -10.03 -0.72 18.85
N VAL A 133 -9.65 -1.95 19.16
CA VAL A 133 -10.23 -3.15 18.55
C VAL A 133 -11.76 -3.12 18.69
N GLY A 134 -12.46 -3.39 17.59
CA GLY A 134 -13.92 -3.44 17.54
C GLY A 134 -14.62 -2.15 17.17
N GLU A 135 -13.89 -1.04 16.99
CA GLU A 135 -14.48 0.18 16.45
C GLU A 135 -14.62 0.10 14.93
N GLU A 136 -15.57 0.89 14.38
CA GLU A 136 -16.06 0.66 13.00
C GLU A 136 -15.15 1.08 11.86
N ALA A 137 -14.52 2.25 11.96
CA ALA A 137 -13.86 2.83 10.78
C ALA A 137 -12.69 1.97 10.29
N PHE A 138 -11.88 1.45 11.21
CA PHE A 138 -10.75 0.60 10.83
C PHE A 138 -11.24 -0.74 10.25
N SER A 139 -12.24 -1.36 10.88
CA SER A 139 -12.83 -2.62 10.38
C SER A 139 -13.40 -2.43 8.98
N GLU A 140 -14.10 -1.32 8.74
CA GLU A 140 -14.63 -0.98 7.43
C GLU A 140 -13.51 -0.79 6.40
N ALA A 141 -12.41 -0.14 6.79
CA ALA A 141 -11.26 0.05 5.91
C ALA A 141 -10.63 -1.29 5.49
N ILE A 142 -10.49 -2.22 6.43
CA ILE A 142 -9.99 -3.57 6.13
C ILE A 142 -10.93 -4.28 5.15
N ASP A 143 -12.23 -4.25 5.42
CA ASP A 143 -13.23 -4.91 4.57
C ASP A 143 -13.21 -4.34 3.15
N GLN A 144 -13.14 -3.03 3.01
CA GLN A 144 -13.08 -2.37 1.70
C GLN A 144 -11.76 -2.65 0.97
N PHE A 145 -10.66 -2.68 1.70
CA PHE A 145 -9.38 -3.09 1.11
C PHE A 145 -9.47 -4.51 0.54
N LEU A 146 -9.98 -5.45 1.33
CA LEU A 146 -10.11 -6.84 0.89
C LEU A 146 -11.08 -6.99 -0.28
N HIS A 147 -12.13 -6.17 -0.34
CA HIS A 147 -13.05 -6.13 -1.48
C HIS A 147 -12.32 -5.80 -2.79
N ILE A 148 -11.42 -4.82 -2.74
CA ILE A 148 -10.61 -4.43 -3.90
C ILE A 148 -9.56 -5.50 -4.20
N HIS A 149 -8.84 -5.94 -3.20
CA HIS A 149 -7.73 -6.88 -3.33
C HIS A 149 -8.18 -8.24 -3.86
N MET A 150 -9.37 -8.68 -3.47
CA MET A 150 -9.96 -9.96 -3.88
C MET A 150 -10.92 -9.84 -5.07
N ASN A 151 -11.06 -8.66 -5.66
CA ASN A 151 -11.94 -8.46 -6.82
C ASN A 151 -11.39 -9.21 -8.02
N GLU A 152 -12.29 -9.70 -8.90
CA GLU A 152 -11.87 -10.41 -10.11
C GLU A 152 -11.08 -9.53 -11.08
N ALA A 153 -11.24 -8.21 -11.02
CA ALA A 153 -10.46 -7.27 -11.82
C ALA A 153 -9.03 -7.08 -11.29
N THR A 154 -8.74 -7.59 -10.09
CA THR A 154 -7.43 -7.45 -9.46
C THR A 154 -6.63 -8.74 -9.67
N GLN A 155 -5.51 -8.62 -10.36
CA GLN A 155 -4.69 -9.80 -10.67
C GLN A 155 -3.46 -9.87 -9.78
N PRO A 156 -2.99 -11.09 -9.45
CA PRO A 156 -1.77 -11.25 -8.69
C PRO A 156 -0.55 -10.79 -9.50
N ILE A 157 0.42 -10.22 -8.81
CA ILE A 157 1.70 -9.86 -9.41
C ILE A 157 2.66 -11.03 -9.25
N ASN A 158 3.20 -11.48 -10.39
CA ASN A 158 4.23 -12.50 -10.49
C ASN A 158 5.07 -12.20 -11.73
N ILE A 159 6.03 -13.06 -12.05
CA ILE A 159 6.95 -12.85 -13.17
C ILE A 159 6.16 -12.66 -14.49
N GLU A 160 5.13 -13.47 -14.72
CA GLU A 160 4.33 -13.42 -15.93
C GLU A 160 3.49 -12.15 -16.04
N THR A 161 2.81 -11.77 -14.97
CA THR A 161 1.95 -10.58 -14.97
C THR A 161 2.78 -9.30 -15.03
N ILE A 162 3.96 -9.27 -14.42
CA ILE A 162 4.89 -8.14 -14.55
C ILE A 162 5.34 -7.99 -16.01
N LYS A 163 5.69 -9.09 -16.66
CA LYS A 163 6.11 -9.09 -18.06
C LYS A 163 5.00 -8.55 -18.97
N GLN A 164 3.77 -8.99 -18.75
CA GLN A 164 2.61 -8.52 -19.51
C GLN A 164 2.36 -7.03 -19.26
N TYR A 165 2.40 -6.61 -18.01
CA TYR A 165 2.21 -5.20 -17.66
C TYR A 165 3.29 -4.31 -18.26
N ARG A 166 4.55 -4.75 -18.24
CA ARG A 166 5.66 -4.01 -18.85
C ARG A 166 5.43 -3.78 -20.34
N LYS A 167 4.94 -4.79 -21.04
CA LYS A 167 4.62 -4.68 -22.45
C LYS A 167 3.53 -3.63 -22.69
N GLU A 168 2.44 -3.70 -21.92
CA GLU A 168 1.34 -2.73 -22.03
C GLU A 168 1.80 -1.31 -21.72
N TYR A 169 2.62 -1.17 -20.68
CA TYR A 169 3.19 0.11 -20.25
C TYR A 169 4.04 0.75 -21.37
N GLU A 170 4.86 -0.03 -22.03
CA GLU A 170 5.72 0.45 -23.13
C GLU A 170 4.91 0.82 -24.38
N GLU A 171 3.78 0.17 -24.62
CA GLU A 171 2.89 0.46 -25.74
C GLU A 171 1.96 1.64 -25.50
N PHE A 172 1.78 2.05 -24.26
CA PHE A 172 0.93 3.19 -23.88
C PHE A 172 1.69 4.50 -24.11
#